data_2915170df6c352771d9a28fe5b3358d4
#
_entry.id   2915170df6c352771d9a28fe5b3358d4
#
_cell.length_a   1.000
_cell.length_b   1.000
_cell.length_c   1.000
_cell.angle_alpha   90.00
_cell.angle_beta   90.00
_cell.angle_gamma   90.00
#
_symmetry.space_group_name_H-M   'P 1'
#
loop_
_entity.id
_entity.type
_entity.pdbx_description
1 polymer ?
#
loop_
_entity_poly.entity_id
_entity_poly.type
_entity_poly.pdbx_seq_one_letter_code
_entity_poly.pdbx_strand_id
1 'polypeptide(L)'
;MGRKKQRISTEGGESLTQNPFGALEELEGLPAGPEDSSKVESSATPAGAPEKTSKRGKKNTNRGRVDIIRQTAHRGGKAVTVVSNFPGIGLPEKKELARKMQKACSVGGTVKEGRIEIQGDKREEVKRILIKAGFKPVFAGG
;
A
#
# COMPACT_ATOMS: atom_id res chain seq x y z
N MET A 1 32.48 -29.87 -33.55
CA MET A 1 32.95 -29.90 -32.16
C MET A 1 31.76 -29.74 -31.25
N GLY A 2 31.30 -30.86 -30.66
CA GLY A 2 30.12 -30.88 -29.81
C GLY A 2 30.42 -30.38 -28.39
N ARG A 3 29.78 -29.29 -27.98
CA ARG A 3 29.79 -28.86 -26.58
C ARG A 3 28.92 -29.81 -25.77
N LYS A 4 29.57 -30.64 -24.93
CA LYS A 4 28.89 -31.43 -23.93
C LYS A 4 28.23 -30.51 -22.91
N LYS A 5 26.91 -30.51 -22.87
CA LYS A 5 26.15 -29.90 -21.78
C LYS A 5 26.41 -30.70 -20.51
N GLN A 6 27.18 -30.14 -19.58
CA GLN A 6 27.28 -30.67 -18.23
C GLN A 6 25.87 -30.51 -17.57
N ARG A 7 25.30 -31.67 -17.25
CA ARG A 7 24.12 -31.71 -16.38
C ARG A 7 24.63 -31.47 -14.96
N ILE A 8 24.15 -30.41 -14.37
CA ILE A 8 24.35 -30.12 -12.95
C ILE A 8 23.54 -31.18 -12.21
N SER A 9 24.25 -32.03 -11.46
CA SER A 9 23.63 -32.99 -10.54
C SER A 9 22.92 -32.21 -9.43
N THR A 10 21.62 -32.36 -9.36
CA THR A 10 20.77 -31.82 -8.27
C THR A 10 20.62 -32.87 -7.16
N GLU A 11 21.65 -33.64 -6.92
CA GLU A 11 21.73 -34.59 -5.83
C GLU A 11 22.26 -33.88 -4.58
N GLY A 12 21.47 -33.02 -4.03
CA GLY A 12 21.65 -32.31 -2.78
C GLY A 12 20.35 -32.30 -1.97
N GLY A 13 19.62 -33.41 -2.09
CA GLY A 13 18.45 -33.63 -1.27
C GLY A 13 18.84 -34.21 0.10
N GLU A 14 19.57 -33.49 0.91
CA GLU A 14 19.54 -33.80 2.33
C GLU A 14 18.15 -33.43 2.82
N SER A 15 17.51 -34.45 3.35
CA SER A 15 16.13 -34.49 3.80
C SER A 15 15.78 -33.22 4.60
N LEU A 16 14.81 -32.45 4.12
CA LEU A 16 14.14 -31.37 4.85
C LEU A 16 13.37 -31.90 6.08
N THR A 17 13.98 -32.82 6.80
CA THR A 17 13.44 -33.36 8.07
C THR A 17 13.81 -32.48 9.26
N GLN A 18 14.66 -31.47 9.06
CA GLN A 18 14.83 -30.45 10.07
C GLN A 18 13.71 -29.43 9.91
N ASN A 19 12.70 -29.60 10.73
CA ASN A 19 11.68 -28.57 10.91
C ASN A 19 12.37 -27.30 11.44
N PRO A 20 12.49 -26.23 10.61
CA PRO A 20 13.15 -24.99 11.05
C PRO A 20 12.40 -24.30 12.22
N PHE A 21 11.22 -24.78 12.52
CA PHE A 21 10.37 -24.27 13.61
C PHE A 21 10.35 -25.18 14.84
N GLY A 22 11.14 -26.26 14.85
CA GLY A 22 11.23 -27.15 16.00
C GLY A 22 11.70 -26.50 17.29
N ALA A 23 12.41 -25.38 17.17
CA ALA A 23 12.82 -24.57 18.32
C ALA A 23 11.68 -23.74 18.94
N LEU A 24 10.51 -23.71 18.31
CA LEU A 24 9.33 -23.03 18.85
C LEU A 24 8.53 -23.87 19.81
N GLU A 25 8.79 -25.19 19.84
CA GLU A 25 8.13 -26.09 20.80
C GLU A 25 8.72 -25.99 22.21
N GLU A 26 9.89 -25.41 22.38
CA GLU A 26 10.48 -25.14 23.70
C GLU A 26 10.00 -23.83 24.34
N LEU A 27 9.11 -23.09 23.72
CA LEU A 27 8.55 -21.87 24.29
C LEU A 27 7.26 -22.10 25.09
N GLU A 28 7.14 -23.23 25.75
CA GLU A 28 6.07 -23.50 26.73
C GLU A 28 6.18 -22.67 28.01
N GLY A 29 6.84 -21.53 27.95
CA GLY A 29 6.99 -20.62 29.10
C GLY A 29 6.56 -19.20 28.83
N LEU A 30 5.85 -18.94 27.73
CA LEU A 30 5.32 -17.62 27.52
C LEU A 30 4.13 -17.40 28.46
N PRO A 31 4.16 -16.39 29.32
CA PRO A 31 2.99 -16.02 30.11
C PRO A 31 1.88 -15.66 29.14
N ALA A 32 0.72 -16.29 29.31
CA ALA A 32 -0.49 -15.94 28.60
C ALA A 32 -0.69 -14.43 28.71
N GLY A 33 -0.80 -13.78 27.57
CA GLY A 33 -1.15 -12.38 27.51
C GLY A 33 -2.44 -12.13 28.31
N PRO A 34 -2.64 -10.95 28.85
CA PRO A 34 -3.81 -10.69 29.66
C PRO A 34 -5.07 -10.91 28.80
N GLU A 35 -5.79 -11.95 29.15
CA GLU A 35 -7.17 -12.10 28.78
C GLU A 35 -7.97 -11.07 29.57
N ASP A 36 -8.18 -9.93 28.98
CA ASP A 36 -9.23 -9.04 29.48
C ASP A 36 -10.27 -8.87 28.39
N SER A 37 -11.10 -9.88 28.33
CA SER A 37 -12.37 -9.80 27.69
C SER A 37 -13.43 -9.67 28.77
N SER A 38 -14.18 -8.60 28.65
CA SER A 38 -15.48 -8.40 29.26
C SER A 38 -15.53 -8.03 30.74
N LYS A 39 -15.75 -6.77 31.00
CA LYS A 39 -16.98 -6.40 31.70
C LYS A 39 -17.35 -4.96 31.42
N VAL A 40 -18.30 -4.81 30.52
CA VAL A 40 -19.14 -3.65 30.43
C VAL A 40 -20.03 -3.64 31.67
N GLU A 41 -19.83 -2.74 32.56
CA GLU A 41 -20.91 -2.29 33.43
C GLU A 41 -20.98 -0.78 33.40
N SER A 42 -22.11 -0.41 32.85
CA SER A 42 -22.75 0.89 32.92
C SER A 42 -22.74 1.44 34.34
N SER A 43 -22.31 2.68 34.53
CA SER A 43 -23.02 3.59 35.38
C SER A 43 -22.52 5.03 35.23
N ALA A 44 -23.49 5.87 34.92
CA ALA A 44 -23.63 7.24 35.39
C ALA A 44 -22.70 8.31 34.82
N THR A 45 -23.28 9.04 33.91
CA THR A 45 -23.10 10.48 33.70
C THR A 45 -23.05 11.25 35.03
N PRO A 46 -22.26 12.33 35.17
CA PRO A 46 -22.88 13.61 34.93
C PRO A 46 -22.06 14.62 34.13
N ALA A 47 -22.75 15.24 33.23
CA ALA A 47 -22.76 16.64 32.85
C ALA A 47 -21.47 17.46 33.01
N GLY A 48 -21.06 18.06 31.91
CA GLY A 48 -20.45 19.35 31.96
C GLY A 48 -19.13 19.50 31.25
N ALA A 49 -19.16 19.58 29.95
CA ALA A 49 -18.40 20.56 29.18
C ALA A 49 -18.83 20.43 27.70
N PRO A 50 -19.24 21.50 27.04
CA PRO A 50 -19.40 21.42 25.61
C PRO A 50 -18.02 21.24 24.99
N GLU A 51 -17.69 20.04 24.64
CA GLU A 51 -16.62 19.83 23.68
C GLU A 51 -17.03 20.62 22.44
N LYS A 52 -16.38 21.74 22.29
CA LYS A 52 -16.33 22.43 21.02
C LYS A 52 -15.72 21.46 20.03
N THR A 53 -16.57 20.61 19.45
CA THR A 53 -16.27 19.95 18.21
C THR A 53 -16.03 21.07 17.22
N SER A 54 -14.80 21.54 17.20
CA SER A 54 -14.34 22.32 16.07
C SER A 54 -14.53 21.39 14.87
N LYS A 55 -15.64 21.58 14.19
CA LYS A 55 -15.74 21.25 12.77
C LYS A 55 -14.63 22.03 12.09
N ARG A 56 -13.40 21.54 12.24
CA ARG A 56 -12.34 21.92 11.32
C ARG A 56 -12.85 21.45 10.00
N GLY A 57 -13.52 22.36 9.30
CA GLY A 57 -13.94 22.16 7.95
C GLY A 57 -12.76 21.52 7.24
N LYS A 58 -13.03 20.47 6.50
CA LYS A 58 -12.06 19.88 5.57
C LYS A 58 -11.34 21.07 4.98
N LYS A 59 -10.08 21.26 5.37
CA LYS A 59 -9.22 22.21 4.68
C LYS A 59 -9.28 21.75 3.24
N ASN A 60 -9.95 22.49 2.39
CA ASN A 60 -9.84 22.34 0.95
C ASN A 60 -8.39 22.68 0.62
N THR A 61 -7.52 21.77 0.93
CA THR A 61 -6.12 21.83 0.61
C THR A 61 -6.05 21.60 -0.88
N ASN A 62 -6.27 22.65 -1.63
CA ASN A 62 -6.13 22.63 -3.07
C ASN A 62 -4.63 22.47 -3.38
N ARG A 63 -4.14 21.25 -3.30
CA ARG A 63 -2.72 20.91 -3.52
C ARG A 63 -2.31 21.00 -4.98
N GLY A 64 -3.25 21.35 -5.86
CA GLY A 64 -3.03 21.50 -7.27
C GLY A 64 -3.54 20.36 -8.14
N ARG A 65 -3.35 20.53 -9.44
CA ARG A 65 -3.78 19.58 -10.46
C ARG A 65 -2.78 18.44 -10.58
N VAL A 66 -3.30 17.22 -10.72
CA VAL A 66 -2.52 16.01 -10.97
C VAL A 66 -3.13 15.28 -12.17
N ASP A 67 -2.30 14.83 -13.08
CA ASP A 67 -2.75 14.17 -14.29
C ASP A 67 -2.66 12.65 -14.15
N ILE A 68 -3.76 11.97 -14.46
CA ILE A 68 -3.88 10.50 -14.45
C ILE A 68 -3.92 10.04 -15.91
N ILE A 69 -2.93 9.25 -16.31
CA ILE A 69 -2.75 8.76 -17.66
C ILE A 69 -2.81 7.23 -17.66
N ARG A 70 -3.53 6.65 -18.59
CA ARG A 70 -3.44 5.20 -18.85
C ARG A 70 -2.39 4.96 -19.93
N GLN A 71 -1.43 4.12 -19.63
CA GLN A 71 -0.39 3.70 -20.57
C GLN A 71 -0.48 2.19 -20.84
N THR A 72 -0.47 1.81 -22.08
CA THR A 72 -0.44 0.40 -22.52
C THR A 72 0.77 0.11 -23.40
N ALA A 73 1.37 1.16 -23.98
CA ALA A 73 2.51 1.05 -24.86
C ALA A 73 3.76 0.53 -24.12
N HIS A 74 4.53 -0.32 -24.79
CA HIS A 74 5.79 -0.90 -24.31
C HIS A 74 5.70 -1.73 -23.03
N ARG A 75 4.51 -2.24 -22.69
CA ARG A 75 4.24 -2.99 -21.45
C ARG A 75 3.67 -4.39 -21.69
N GLY A 76 3.94 -4.99 -22.86
CA GLY A 76 3.43 -6.33 -23.18
C GLY A 76 1.90 -6.44 -23.12
N GLY A 77 1.19 -5.40 -23.53
CA GLY A 77 -0.27 -5.36 -23.51
C GLY A 77 -0.91 -5.10 -22.14
N LYS A 78 -0.11 -5.00 -21.08
CA LYS A 78 -0.62 -4.71 -19.74
C LYS A 78 -0.86 -3.21 -19.55
N ALA A 79 -2.04 -2.84 -19.06
CA ALA A 79 -2.36 -1.47 -18.74
C ALA A 79 -1.59 -1.04 -17.46
N VAL A 80 -1.17 0.21 -17.43
CA VAL A 80 -0.54 0.85 -16.26
C VAL A 80 -1.17 2.22 -16.09
N THR A 81 -1.54 2.55 -14.88
CA THR A 81 -2.03 3.88 -14.52
C THR A 81 -0.86 4.72 -14.04
N VAL A 82 -0.55 5.78 -14.76
CA VAL A 82 0.54 6.71 -14.44
C VAL A 82 -0.04 8.00 -13.89
N VAL A 83 0.47 8.42 -12.77
CA VAL A 83 0.10 9.69 -12.14
C VAL A 83 1.29 10.63 -12.21
N SER A 84 1.10 11.77 -12.86
CA SER A 84 2.15 12.75 -13.12
C SER A 84 1.73 14.16 -12.70
N ASN A 85 2.64 15.10 -12.86
CA ASN A 85 2.37 16.52 -12.59
C ASN A 85 1.97 16.79 -11.13
N PHE A 86 2.71 16.24 -10.19
CA PHE A 86 2.51 16.52 -8.78
C PHE A 86 3.10 17.87 -8.39
N PRO A 87 2.30 18.89 -8.07
CA PRO A 87 2.82 20.16 -7.63
C PRO A 87 3.26 20.10 -6.16
N GLY A 88 4.47 20.58 -5.90
CA GLY A 88 4.91 20.89 -4.54
C GLY A 88 5.12 19.73 -3.56
N ILE A 89 5.17 18.47 -4.04
CA ILE A 89 5.44 17.32 -3.16
C ILE A 89 6.79 16.65 -3.46
N GLY A 90 7.47 16.27 -2.38
CA GLY A 90 8.75 15.59 -2.46
C GLY A 90 8.64 14.10 -2.79
N LEU A 91 9.79 13.48 -3.07
CA LEU A 91 9.87 12.03 -3.31
C LEU A 91 9.31 11.17 -2.16
N PRO A 92 9.57 11.49 -0.87
CA PRO A 92 9.04 10.68 0.22
C PRO A 92 7.52 10.69 0.25
N GLU A 93 6.87 11.83 0.06
CA GLU A 93 5.41 11.94 0.03
C GLU A 93 4.80 11.19 -1.18
N LYS A 94 5.47 11.25 -2.35
CA LYS A 94 5.08 10.45 -3.52
C LYS A 94 5.15 8.96 -3.25
N LYS A 95 6.17 8.49 -2.53
CA LYS A 95 6.28 7.08 -2.12
C LYS A 95 5.16 6.66 -1.17
N GLU A 96 4.78 7.51 -0.23
CA GLU A 96 3.65 7.26 0.67
C GLU A 96 2.32 7.20 -0.08
N LEU A 97 2.08 8.13 -1.01
CA LEU A 97 0.91 8.11 -1.87
C LEU A 97 0.87 6.85 -2.72
N ALA A 98 2.01 6.46 -3.30
CA ALA A 98 2.11 5.23 -4.08
C ALA A 98 1.76 4.00 -3.23
N ARG A 99 2.26 3.90 -2.00
CA ARG A 99 1.91 2.81 -1.06
C ARG A 99 0.42 2.79 -0.72
N LYS A 100 -0.18 3.95 -0.49
CA LYS A 100 -1.63 4.07 -0.24
C LYS A 100 -2.44 3.61 -1.45
N MET A 101 -2.02 3.99 -2.66
CA MET A 101 -2.65 3.56 -3.90
C MET A 101 -2.51 2.05 -4.13
N GLN A 102 -1.31 1.50 -3.95
CA GLN A 102 -1.04 0.06 -4.06
C GLN A 102 -1.93 -0.75 -3.11
N LYS A 103 -2.01 -0.30 -1.85
CA LYS A 103 -2.83 -0.94 -0.81
C LYS A 103 -4.31 -0.91 -1.14
N ALA A 104 -4.81 0.24 -1.60
CA ALA A 104 -6.22 0.42 -1.94
C ALA A 104 -6.63 -0.32 -3.21
N CYS A 105 -5.73 -0.39 -4.19
CA CYS A 105 -5.97 -1.07 -5.46
C CYS A 105 -5.59 -2.56 -5.43
N SER A 106 -4.93 -3.03 -4.37
CA SER A 106 -4.38 -4.40 -4.23
C SER A 106 -3.50 -4.82 -5.40
N VAL A 107 -2.69 -3.87 -5.91
CA VAL A 107 -1.80 -4.08 -7.05
C VAL A 107 -0.42 -3.50 -6.78
N GLY A 108 0.56 -3.95 -7.56
CA GLY A 108 1.91 -3.39 -7.52
C GLY A 108 1.99 -1.98 -8.13
N GLY A 109 3.01 -1.27 -7.73
CA GLY A 109 3.29 0.05 -8.30
C GLY A 109 4.71 0.50 -7.95
N THR A 110 5.16 1.55 -8.59
CA THR A 110 6.49 2.13 -8.37
C THR A 110 6.45 3.64 -8.53
N VAL A 111 7.49 4.29 -8.03
CA VAL A 111 7.71 5.72 -8.25
C VAL A 111 8.94 5.87 -9.12
N LYS A 112 8.76 6.39 -10.32
CA LYS A 112 9.80 6.66 -11.29
C LYS A 112 9.74 8.10 -11.74
N GLU A 113 10.88 8.76 -11.83
CA GLU A 113 10.98 10.13 -12.37
C GLU A 113 9.97 11.12 -11.76
N GLY A 114 9.66 10.94 -10.49
CA GLY A 114 8.64 11.77 -9.83
C GLY A 114 7.19 11.48 -10.23
N ARG A 115 6.95 10.43 -11.02
CA ARG A 115 5.63 9.90 -11.37
C ARG A 115 5.33 8.65 -10.55
N ILE A 116 4.05 8.39 -10.30
CA ILE A 116 3.60 7.16 -9.64
C ILE A 116 3.01 6.26 -10.73
N GLU A 117 3.52 5.04 -10.85
CA GLU A 117 3.02 4.02 -11.77
C GLU A 117 2.30 2.94 -10.96
N ILE A 118 1.06 2.65 -11.28
CA ILE A 118 0.23 1.61 -10.65
C ILE A 118 -0.15 0.59 -11.71
N GLN A 119 0.04 -0.69 -11.43
CA GLN A 119 -0.31 -1.77 -12.36
C GLN A 119 -1.82 -1.87 -12.56
N GLY A 120 -2.20 -2.09 -13.80
CA GLY A 120 -3.60 -2.17 -14.19
C GLY A 120 -4.26 -0.82 -14.50
N ASP A 121 -5.49 -0.88 -14.97
CA ASP A 121 -6.33 0.30 -15.18
C ASP A 121 -7.10 0.60 -13.88
N LYS A 122 -6.48 1.37 -13.00
CA LYS A 122 -7.00 1.74 -11.68
C LYS A 122 -7.23 3.26 -11.56
N ARG A 123 -7.59 3.88 -12.67
CA ARG A 123 -7.79 5.34 -12.74
C ARG A 123 -8.82 5.86 -11.76
N GLU A 124 -9.92 5.15 -11.59
CA GLU A 124 -11.02 5.53 -10.68
C GLU A 124 -10.59 5.50 -9.21
N GLU A 125 -9.97 4.40 -8.79
CA GLU A 125 -9.49 4.25 -7.42
C GLU A 125 -8.41 5.28 -7.09
N VAL A 126 -7.47 5.45 -8.00
CA VAL A 126 -6.39 6.45 -7.89
C VAL A 126 -6.97 7.86 -7.77
N LYS A 127 -7.96 8.20 -8.59
CA LYS A 127 -8.67 9.48 -8.52
C LYS A 127 -9.28 9.71 -7.13
N ARG A 128 -9.97 8.72 -6.57
CA ARG A 128 -10.57 8.82 -5.23
C ARG A 128 -9.53 9.09 -4.14
N ILE A 129 -8.38 8.43 -4.24
CA ILE A 129 -7.28 8.59 -3.26
C ILE A 129 -6.67 9.98 -3.38
N LEU A 130 -6.45 10.47 -4.59
CA LEU A 130 -5.90 11.81 -4.83
C LEU A 130 -6.85 12.92 -4.32
N ILE A 131 -8.14 12.76 -4.52
CA ILE A 131 -9.15 13.70 -3.98
C ILE A 131 -9.09 13.70 -2.44
N LYS A 132 -8.99 12.53 -1.81
CA LYS A 132 -8.84 12.42 -0.35
C LYS A 132 -7.54 13.08 0.14
N ALA A 133 -6.49 13.06 -0.67
CA ALA A 133 -5.22 13.72 -0.38
C ALA A 133 -5.23 15.23 -0.65
N GLY A 134 -6.32 15.77 -1.22
CA GLY A 134 -6.51 17.19 -1.49
C GLY A 134 -6.01 17.65 -2.86
N PHE A 135 -5.74 16.74 -3.77
CA PHE A 135 -5.38 17.06 -5.16
C PHE A 135 -6.62 17.16 -6.06
N LYS A 136 -6.44 17.80 -7.21
CA LYS A 136 -7.43 17.82 -8.29
C LYS A 136 -6.98 16.86 -9.41
N PRO A 137 -7.39 15.59 -9.39
CA PRO A 137 -7.02 14.65 -10.43
C PRO A 137 -7.80 14.91 -11.72
N VAL A 138 -7.09 14.91 -12.83
CA VAL A 138 -7.64 15.04 -14.18
C VAL A 138 -7.19 13.84 -14.99
N PHE A 139 -8.11 13.25 -15.76
CA PHE A 139 -7.75 12.22 -16.72
C PHE A 139 -7.09 12.90 -17.92
N ALA A 140 -5.83 12.60 -18.15
CA ALA A 140 -5.04 13.12 -19.25
C ALA A 140 -4.62 11.94 -20.14
N GLY A 141 -5.12 11.93 -21.34
CA GLY A 141 -4.86 10.87 -22.30
C GLY A 141 -5.69 9.59 -22.06
N GLY A 142 -6.16 9.02 -23.12
CA GLY A 142 -6.93 7.77 -23.17
C GLY A 142 -6.68 7.08 -24.49
#